data_29a257d676bfe37a46c20276532a328f
#
_entry.id   29a257d676bfe37a46c20276532a328f
#
_cell.length_a   1.000
_cell.length_b   1.000
_cell.length_c   1.000
_cell.angle_alpha   90.00
_cell.angle_beta   90.00
_cell.angle_gamma   90.00
#
_symmetry.space_group_name_H-M   'P 1'
#
loop_
_entity.id
_entity.type
_entity.pdbx_description
1 polymer ?
#
loop_
_entity_poly.entity_id
_entity_poly.type
_entity_poly.pdbx_seq_one_letter_code
_entity_poly.pdbx_strand_id
1 'polypeptide(L)'
;MTALPSIPRLYTALAECLAVGIYALPLGIRFGKTATIAASAAWALALSVFLQATGSVPLAWWIPCMAAAVGIQYLYLWVTRTISLLEAGYVCARAFVLAELAASAEWQLHCFLWPQRSGADGLSLLLLVVVYGGVFGCIWVLEHKHKSPKGHIVISGKAGLVAVVMAAMVFAVSNLLFLGDREVDMSVYYIRTLVDICGVLILTVQHEQLREAALHSELAAMDEVLHRQYEQYKRSKEGIRLINNRYHELKIQIADIRAESLSSSTVSAIWALPACRC
;
A
#
# COMPACT_ATOMS: atom_id res chain seq x y z
N MET A 1 -6.49 -15.40 44.51
CA MET A 1 -5.65 -15.36 43.29
C MET A 1 -5.15 -13.94 43.17
N THR A 2 -3.87 -13.70 43.00
CA THR A 2 -3.31 -12.36 42.84
C THR A 2 -3.65 -11.87 41.41
N ALA A 3 -4.29 -10.71 41.28
CA ALA A 3 -4.58 -10.10 40.00
C ALA A 3 -3.32 -9.95 39.16
N LEU A 4 -3.34 -10.37 37.91
CA LEU A 4 -2.20 -10.29 37.00
C LEU A 4 -1.89 -8.81 36.69
N PRO A 5 -0.61 -8.42 36.57
CA PRO A 5 -0.22 -7.05 36.30
C PRO A 5 -0.66 -6.63 34.90
N SER A 6 -1.02 -5.35 34.73
CA SER A 6 -1.35 -4.75 33.42
C SER A 6 -0.11 -4.57 32.56
N ILE A 7 -0.28 -4.53 31.23
CA ILE A 7 0.81 -4.27 30.27
C ILE A 7 1.49 -2.92 30.57
N PRO A 8 2.83 -2.89 30.69
CA PRO A 8 3.55 -1.63 30.90
C PRO A 8 3.34 -0.67 29.71
N ARG A 9 3.01 0.58 29.98
CA ARG A 9 2.72 1.59 28.94
C ARG A 9 3.89 1.86 28.00
N LEU A 10 5.11 1.70 28.46
CA LEU A 10 6.29 1.82 27.59
C LEU A 10 6.39 0.70 26.57
N TYR A 11 5.93 -0.50 26.88
CA TYR A 11 5.89 -1.62 25.94
C TYR A 11 4.89 -1.34 24.82
N THR A 12 3.70 -0.86 25.17
CA THR A 12 2.71 -0.43 24.20
C THR A 12 3.25 0.69 23.30
N ALA A 13 3.87 1.74 23.89
CA ALA A 13 4.46 2.83 23.13
C ALA A 13 5.53 2.35 22.14
N LEU A 14 6.39 1.44 22.58
CA LEU A 14 7.42 0.85 21.71
C LEU A 14 6.81 0.03 20.58
N ALA A 15 5.77 -0.78 20.87
CA ALA A 15 5.05 -1.55 19.87
C ALA A 15 4.42 -0.65 18.80
N GLU A 16 3.75 0.43 19.22
CA GLU A 16 3.15 1.41 18.31
C GLU A 16 4.19 2.12 17.42
N CYS A 17 5.32 2.51 18.00
CA CYS A 17 6.41 3.13 17.25
C CYS A 17 7.01 2.18 16.21
N LEU A 18 7.24 0.91 16.56
CA LEU A 18 7.78 -0.10 15.65
C LEU A 18 6.78 -0.46 14.55
N ALA A 19 5.51 -0.65 14.89
CA ALA A 19 4.46 -0.96 13.94
C ALA A 19 4.29 0.15 12.89
N VAL A 20 4.18 1.40 13.35
CA VAL A 20 4.12 2.57 12.45
C VAL A 20 5.40 2.67 11.61
N GLY A 21 6.57 2.40 12.20
CA GLY A 21 7.84 2.39 11.48
C GLY A 21 7.83 1.43 10.29
N ILE A 22 7.38 0.18 10.49
CA ILE A 22 7.33 -0.86 9.45
C ILE A 22 6.47 -0.43 8.27
N TYR A 23 5.28 0.07 8.52
CA TYR A 23 4.36 0.48 7.45
C TYR A 23 4.71 1.84 6.85
N ALA A 24 5.37 2.73 7.59
CA ALA A 24 5.76 4.04 7.12
C ALA A 24 7.05 4.03 6.28
N LEU A 25 7.97 3.08 6.50
CA LEU A 25 9.26 3.01 5.78
C LEU A 25 9.14 2.93 4.26
N PRO A 26 8.23 2.13 3.67
CA PRO A 26 8.07 2.06 2.21
C PRO A 26 7.39 3.28 1.62
N LEU A 27 6.78 4.16 2.42
CA LEU A 27 6.04 5.32 1.96
C LEU A 27 6.96 6.50 1.65
N GLY A 28 6.61 7.27 0.62
CA GLY A 28 7.33 8.49 0.25
C GLY A 28 7.35 9.50 1.41
N ILE A 29 8.48 10.14 1.61
CA ILE A 29 8.67 11.18 2.62
C ILE A 29 8.31 12.56 2.05
N ARG A 30 7.56 13.36 2.82
CA ARG A 30 7.17 14.72 2.40
C ARG A 30 8.29 15.74 2.64
N PHE A 31 9.06 15.57 3.70
CA PHE A 31 10.17 16.44 4.09
C PHE A 31 11.52 15.75 3.81
N GLY A 32 12.61 16.51 3.94
CA GLY A 32 13.95 15.92 3.85
C GLY A 32 14.20 14.84 4.91
N LYS A 33 15.14 13.92 4.64
CA LYS A 33 15.42 12.76 5.52
C LYS A 33 15.70 13.17 6.97
N THR A 34 16.49 14.21 7.19
CA THR A 34 16.83 14.72 8.53
C THR A 34 15.62 15.25 9.27
N ALA A 35 14.76 16.04 8.61
CA ALA A 35 13.52 16.55 9.19
C ALA A 35 12.54 15.43 9.53
N THR A 36 12.43 14.40 8.67
CA THR A 36 11.58 13.24 8.93
C THR A 36 12.09 12.42 10.13
N ILE A 37 13.40 12.21 10.26
CA ILE A 37 13.98 11.52 11.42
C ILE A 37 13.70 12.31 12.71
N ALA A 38 13.92 13.63 12.70
CA ALA A 38 13.63 14.49 13.85
C ALA A 38 12.14 14.46 14.22
N ALA A 39 11.24 14.55 13.23
CA ALA A 39 9.80 14.44 13.45
C ALA A 39 9.39 13.07 14.00
N SER A 40 10.01 11.98 13.53
CA SER A 40 9.77 10.63 14.05
C SER A 40 10.21 10.48 15.51
N ALA A 41 11.37 11.02 15.86
CA ALA A 41 11.87 11.01 17.24
C ALA A 41 10.98 11.83 18.17
N ALA A 42 10.58 13.04 17.74
CA ALA A 42 9.68 13.91 18.50
C ALA A 42 8.30 13.25 18.69
N TRP A 43 7.75 12.63 17.64
CA TRP A 43 6.49 11.90 17.72
C TRP A 43 6.57 10.70 18.68
N ALA A 44 7.63 9.87 18.57
CA ALA A 44 7.81 8.71 19.44
C ALA A 44 7.94 9.13 20.92
N LEU A 45 8.66 10.22 21.19
CA LEU A 45 8.76 10.78 22.53
C LEU A 45 7.40 11.28 23.03
N ALA A 46 6.69 12.07 22.21
CA ALA A 46 5.38 12.61 22.57
C ALA A 46 4.37 11.50 22.87
N LEU A 47 4.34 10.44 22.03
CA LEU A 47 3.48 9.28 22.22
C LEU A 47 3.83 8.53 23.53
N SER A 48 5.12 8.30 23.78
CA SER A 48 5.59 7.62 25.00
C SER A 48 5.23 8.40 26.25
N VAL A 49 5.42 9.71 26.25
CA VAL A 49 5.05 10.60 27.37
C VAL A 49 3.52 10.63 27.56
N PHE A 50 2.77 10.70 26.48
CA PHE A 50 1.30 10.70 26.51
C PHE A 50 0.76 9.39 27.12
N LEU A 51 1.20 8.24 26.63
CA LEU A 51 0.78 6.92 27.13
C LEU A 51 1.19 6.73 28.60
N GLN A 52 2.36 7.19 29.01
CA GLN A 52 2.81 7.11 30.40
C GLN A 52 1.96 8.01 31.31
N ALA A 53 1.66 9.23 30.89
CA ALA A 53 0.83 10.17 31.63
C ALA A 53 -0.63 9.68 31.80
N THR A 54 -1.13 8.95 30.81
CA THR A 54 -2.49 8.40 30.83
C THR A 54 -2.59 7.00 31.46
N GLY A 55 -1.48 6.46 31.96
CA GLY A 55 -1.42 5.11 32.55
C GLY A 55 -2.25 4.91 33.82
N SER A 56 -2.48 5.98 34.60
CA SER A 56 -3.24 5.97 35.87
C SER A 56 -4.67 6.47 35.75
N VAL A 57 -5.15 6.74 34.53
CA VAL A 57 -6.47 7.34 34.27
C VAL A 57 -7.58 6.28 34.50
N PRO A 58 -8.74 6.65 35.11
CA PRO A 58 -9.87 5.78 35.29
C PRO A 58 -10.36 5.18 33.97
N LEU A 59 -10.90 3.97 34.01
CA LEU A 59 -11.35 3.20 32.84
C LEU A 59 -12.26 3.97 31.89
N ALA A 60 -13.13 4.84 32.42
CA ALA A 60 -14.03 5.67 31.61
C ALA A 60 -13.28 6.65 30.66
N TRP A 61 -12.10 7.11 31.07
CA TRP A 61 -11.24 8.02 30.27
C TRP A 61 -10.18 7.27 29.44
N TRP A 62 -10.00 5.99 29.68
CA TRP A 62 -9.01 5.20 28.97
C TRP A 62 -9.30 5.08 27.49
N ILE A 63 -10.57 4.83 27.09
CA ILE A 63 -10.98 4.74 25.68
C ILE A 63 -10.70 6.05 24.92
N PRO A 64 -11.15 7.24 25.43
CA PRO A 64 -10.78 8.52 24.81
C PRO A 64 -9.27 8.76 24.71
N CYS A 65 -8.49 8.35 25.71
CA CYS A 65 -7.03 8.48 25.67
C CYS A 65 -6.41 7.62 24.58
N MET A 66 -6.87 6.37 24.42
CA MET A 66 -6.39 5.50 23.33
C MET A 66 -6.79 6.04 21.96
N ALA A 67 -8.01 6.57 21.79
CA ALA A 67 -8.42 7.24 20.58
C ALA A 67 -7.54 8.46 20.26
N ALA A 68 -7.15 9.24 21.28
CA ALA A 68 -6.22 10.34 21.13
C ALA A 68 -4.80 9.88 20.72
N ALA A 69 -4.30 8.76 21.29
CA ALA A 69 -3.02 8.17 20.88
C ALA A 69 -3.02 7.76 19.40
N VAL A 70 -4.09 7.07 18.95
CA VAL A 70 -4.30 6.73 17.53
C VAL A 70 -4.39 8.00 16.67
N GLY A 71 -5.04 9.05 17.15
CA GLY A 71 -5.10 10.36 16.48
C GLY A 71 -3.71 11.00 16.31
N ILE A 72 -2.85 10.91 17.31
CA ILE A 72 -1.46 11.38 17.26
C ILE A 72 -0.66 10.59 16.21
N GLN A 73 -0.82 9.26 16.13
CA GLN A 73 -0.19 8.42 15.10
C GLN A 73 -0.68 8.76 13.69
N TYR A 74 -1.99 8.92 13.54
CA TYR A 74 -2.61 9.30 12.28
C TYR A 74 -2.08 10.63 11.77
N LEU A 75 -2.05 11.65 12.64
CA LEU A 75 -1.53 12.96 12.32
C LEU A 75 -0.05 12.92 11.91
N TYR A 76 0.77 12.16 12.62
CA TYR A 76 2.17 11.93 12.29
C TYR A 76 2.34 11.35 10.88
N LEU A 77 1.60 10.30 10.53
CA LEU A 77 1.64 9.67 9.21
C LEU A 77 1.22 10.64 8.11
N TRP A 78 0.12 11.35 8.30
CA TRP A 78 -0.40 12.30 7.33
C TRP A 78 0.54 13.48 7.09
N VAL A 79 1.15 14.02 8.14
CA VAL A 79 2.07 15.17 8.03
C VAL A 79 3.40 14.78 7.41
N THR A 80 3.97 13.63 7.79
CA THR A 80 5.34 13.26 7.39
C THR A 80 5.44 12.49 6.09
N ARG A 81 4.35 11.84 5.64
CA ARG A 81 4.33 11.01 4.44
C ARG A 81 3.54 11.64 3.29
N THR A 82 3.88 11.27 2.05
CA THR A 82 3.19 11.72 0.84
C THR A 82 1.99 10.83 0.52
N ILE A 83 1.05 10.75 1.46
CA ILE A 83 -0.15 9.91 1.38
C ILE A 83 -1.41 10.73 1.60
N SER A 84 -2.53 10.25 1.09
CA SER A 84 -3.84 10.86 1.31
C SER A 84 -4.34 10.62 2.74
N LEU A 85 -5.36 11.37 3.16
CA LEU A 85 -6.02 11.17 4.47
C LEU A 85 -6.53 9.75 4.65
N LEU A 86 -7.14 9.17 3.62
CA LEU A 86 -7.68 7.81 3.67
C LEU A 86 -6.59 6.75 3.80
N GLU A 87 -5.49 6.93 3.08
CA GLU A 87 -4.33 6.05 3.16
C GLU A 87 -3.65 6.14 4.53
N ALA A 88 -3.52 7.34 5.09
CA ALA A 88 -3.00 7.52 6.44
C ALA A 88 -3.86 6.77 7.47
N GLY A 89 -5.20 6.83 7.35
CA GLY A 89 -6.13 6.08 8.20
C GLY A 89 -5.97 4.56 8.05
N TYR A 90 -5.83 4.08 6.82
CA TYR A 90 -5.60 2.67 6.52
C TYR A 90 -4.30 2.15 7.13
N VAL A 91 -3.20 2.87 6.92
CA VAL A 91 -1.87 2.51 7.46
C VAL A 91 -1.88 2.56 8.99
N CYS A 92 -2.52 3.60 9.56
CA CYS A 92 -2.67 3.75 11.01
C CYS A 92 -3.46 2.59 11.62
N ALA A 93 -4.57 2.17 11.01
CA ALA A 93 -5.38 1.04 11.47
C ALA A 93 -4.58 -0.27 11.49
N ARG A 94 -3.82 -0.56 10.42
CA ARG A 94 -2.94 -1.73 10.35
C ARG A 94 -1.83 -1.70 11.40
N ALA A 95 -1.19 -0.54 11.57
CA ALA A 95 -0.12 -0.36 12.53
C ALA A 95 -0.64 -0.54 13.96
N PHE A 96 -1.81 0.02 14.27
CA PHE A 96 -2.42 -0.07 15.58
C PHE A 96 -2.74 -1.53 15.97
N VAL A 97 -3.41 -2.29 15.10
CA VAL A 97 -3.74 -3.71 15.39
C VAL A 97 -2.47 -4.57 15.51
N LEU A 98 -1.44 -4.30 14.71
CA LEU A 98 -0.16 -4.98 14.83
C LEU A 98 0.55 -4.66 16.15
N ALA A 99 0.50 -3.42 16.61
CA ALA A 99 1.06 -3.01 17.89
C ALA A 99 0.36 -3.67 19.07
N GLU A 100 -0.99 -3.73 19.03
CA GLU A 100 -1.79 -4.44 20.04
C GLU A 100 -1.42 -5.93 20.09
N LEU A 101 -1.29 -6.60 18.91
CA LEU A 101 -0.83 -7.99 18.86
C LEU A 101 0.56 -8.18 19.49
N ALA A 102 1.53 -7.33 19.15
CA ALA A 102 2.88 -7.46 19.67
C ALA A 102 2.92 -7.28 21.19
N ALA A 103 2.20 -6.27 21.71
CA ALA A 103 2.12 -6.00 23.13
C ALA A 103 1.37 -7.09 23.90
N SER A 104 0.25 -7.59 23.37
CA SER A 104 -0.55 -8.63 24.00
C SER A 104 0.16 -9.98 24.00
N ALA A 105 0.82 -10.37 22.91
CA ALA A 105 1.56 -11.62 22.80
C ALA A 105 2.77 -11.65 23.75
N GLU A 106 3.53 -10.54 23.82
CA GLU A 106 4.65 -10.44 24.75
C GLU A 106 4.19 -10.55 26.21
N TRP A 107 3.17 -9.78 26.58
CA TRP A 107 2.68 -9.76 27.96
C TRP A 107 2.02 -11.07 28.38
N GLN A 108 1.34 -11.74 27.48
CA GLN A 108 0.80 -13.09 27.70
C GLN A 108 1.92 -14.08 28.01
N LEU A 109 2.99 -14.09 27.23
CA LEU A 109 4.15 -14.95 27.45
C LEU A 109 4.86 -14.58 28.73
N HIS A 110 5.01 -13.29 29.06
CA HIS A 110 5.58 -12.80 30.28
C HIS A 110 4.82 -13.32 31.51
N CYS A 111 3.49 -13.14 31.53
CA CYS A 111 2.65 -13.62 32.63
C CYS A 111 2.62 -15.15 32.75
N PHE A 112 2.75 -15.87 31.64
CA PHE A 112 2.83 -17.33 31.63
C PHE A 112 4.14 -17.84 32.21
N LEU A 113 5.28 -17.22 31.87
CA LEU A 113 6.61 -17.63 32.31
C LEU A 113 6.93 -17.14 33.74
N TRP A 114 6.52 -15.91 34.05
CA TRP A 114 6.87 -15.24 35.32
C TRP A 114 5.72 -14.41 35.88
N PRO A 115 4.66 -15.04 36.41
CA PRO A 115 3.44 -14.35 36.84
C PRO A 115 3.63 -13.32 37.98
N GLN A 116 4.74 -13.37 38.70
CA GLN A 116 5.00 -12.48 39.85
C GLN A 116 6.17 -11.49 39.63
N ARG A 117 6.77 -11.47 38.42
CA ARG A 117 7.86 -10.54 38.11
C ARG A 117 7.38 -9.22 37.55
N SER A 118 8.07 -8.16 37.91
CA SER A 118 7.87 -6.86 37.23
C SER A 118 8.48 -6.91 35.84
N GLY A 119 7.84 -6.25 34.85
CA GLY A 119 8.32 -6.20 33.45
C GLY A 119 9.66 -5.45 33.27
N ALA A 120 10.32 -4.98 34.32
CA ALA A 120 11.55 -4.19 34.22
C ALA A 120 12.84 -5.02 34.36
N ASP A 121 12.74 -6.33 34.56
CA ASP A 121 13.90 -7.22 34.73
C ASP A 121 14.61 -7.48 33.37
N GLY A 122 15.91 -7.75 33.37
CA GLY A 122 16.70 -8.03 32.19
C GLY A 122 16.17 -9.21 31.36
N LEU A 123 15.58 -10.23 32.00
CA LEU A 123 14.96 -11.38 31.34
C LEU A 123 13.65 -10.97 30.62
N SER A 124 12.86 -10.08 31.21
CA SER A 124 11.66 -9.54 30.62
C SER A 124 11.97 -8.69 29.37
N LEU A 125 13.06 -7.89 29.44
CA LEU A 125 13.54 -7.15 28.27
C LEU A 125 14.05 -8.07 27.17
N LEU A 126 14.70 -9.18 27.51
CA LEU A 126 15.10 -10.18 26.50
C LEU A 126 13.88 -10.78 25.83
N LEU A 127 12.85 -11.17 26.59
CA LEU A 127 11.59 -11.70 26.05
C LEU A 127 10.93 -10.70 25.11
N LEU A 128 10.86 -9.43 25.52
CA LEU A 128 10.33 -8.36 24.69
C LEU A 128 11.06 -8.26 23.34
N VAL A 129 12.39 -8.27 23.35
CA VAL A 129 13.20 -8.20 22.12
C VAL A 129 12.93 -9.41 21.22
N VAL A 130 12.82 -10.62 21.80
CA VAL A 130 12.55 -11.84 21.03
C VAL A 130 11.16 -11.82 20.43
N VAL A 131 10.13 -11.50 21.21
CA VAL A 131 8.74 -11.50 20.73
C VAL A 131 8.51 -10.38 19.73
N TYR A 132 8.94 -9.16 20.03
CA TYR A 132 8.81 -8.03 19.09
C TYR A 132 9.63 -8.27 17.81
N GLY A 133 10.86 -8.77 17.94
CA GLY A 133 11.69 -9.16 16.80
C GLY A 133 11.02 -10.22 15.93
N GLY A 134 10.37 -11.21 16.54
CA GLY A 134 9.61 -12.25 15.82
C GLY A 134 8.38 -11.71 15.11
N VAL A 135 7.51 -11.00 15.84
CA VAL A 135 6.26 -10.45 15.26
C VAL A 135 6.55 -9.42 14.16
N PHE A 136 7.35 -8.41 14.49
CA PHE A 136 7.65 -7.35 13.52
C PHE A 136 8.55 -7.82 12.39
N GLY A 137 9.48 -8.77 12.63
CA GLY A 137 10.30 -9.39 11.61
C GLY A 137 9.47 -10.21 10.61
N CYS A 138 8.48 -10.98 11.10
CA CYS A 138 7.57 -11.74 10.26
C CYS A 138 6.78 -10.81 9.32
N ILE A 139 6.17 -9.76 9.87
CA ILE A 139 5.42 -8.78 9.07
C ILE A 139 6.34 -8.02 8.10
N TRP A 140 7.54 -7.64 8.54
CA TRP A 140 8.53 -7.02 7.66
C TRP A 140 8.86 -7.89 6.45
N VAL A 141 9.10 -9.19 6.65
CA VAL A 141 9.38 -10.13 5.56
C VAL A 141 8.17 -10.26 4.62
N LEU A 142 6.96 -10.36 5.17
CA LEU A 142 5.72 -10.42 4.37
C LEU A 142 5.54 -9.16 3.50
N GLU A 143 5.69 -7.98 4.08
CA GLU A 143 5.56 -6.71 3.36
C GLU A 143 6.67 -6.51 2.30
N HIS A 144 7.91 -6.95 2.59
CA HIS A 144 9.04 -6.76 1.67
C HIS A 144 9.09 -7.78 0.54
N LYS A 145 8.61 -9.00 0.77
CA LYS A 145 8.59 -10.06 -0.24
C LYS A 145 7.71 -9.70 -1.44
N HIS A 146 6.76 -8.82 -1.22
CA HIS A 146 5.73 -8.46 -2.18
C HIS A 146 5.77 -6.97 -2.59
N LYS A 147 6.92 -6.33 -2.60
CA LYS A 147 7.04 -4.93 -3.07
C LYS A 147 6.51 -4.79 -4.50
N SER A 148 5.46 -3.99 -4.66
CA SER A 148 5.00 -3.57 -6.00
C SER A 148 6.07 -2.66 -6.63
N PRO A 149 6.38 -2.81 -7.93
CA PRO A 149 7.37 -1.96 -8.62
C PRO A 149 7.06 -0.47 -8.56
N LYS A 150 5.81 -0.08 -8.40
CA LYS A 150 5.36 1.33 -8.33
C LYS A 150 5.13 1.85 -6.91
N GLY A 151 5.37 1.04 -5.88
CA GLY A 151 5.50 1.48 -4.48
C GLY A 151 4.23 1.98 -3.78
N HIS A 152 3.14 2.28 -4.47
CA HIS A 152 1.97 2.91 -3.87
C HIS A 152 0.67 2.30 -4.40
N ILE A 153 -0.12 1.73 -3.49
CA ILE A 153 -1.46 1.22 -3.81
C ILE A 153 -2.45 2.33 -3.46
N VAL A 154 -3.18 2.82 -4.45
CA VAL A 154 -4.27 3.79 -4.21
C VAL A 154 -5.40 3.09 -3.46
N ILE A 155 -5.59 3.47 -2.21
CA ILE A 155 -6.60 2.87 -1.34
C ILE A 155 -7.93 3.57 -1.59
N SER A 156 -8.95 2.79 -1.97
CA SER A 156 -10.32 3.32 -2.11
C SER A 156 -10.89 3.72 -0.74
N GLY A 157 -11.75 4.74 -0.71
CA GLY A 157 -12.39 5.18 0.53
C GLY A 157 -13.13 4.07 1.28
N LYS A 158 -13.73 3.14 0.55
CA LYS A 158 -14.41 1.96 1.13
C LYS A 158 -13.44 1.04 1.86
N ALA A 159 -12.28 0.75 1.25
CA ALA A 159 -11.28 -0.12 1.84
C ALA A 159 -10.64 0.51 3.08
N GLY A 160 -10.36 1.81 3.05
CA GLY A 160 -9.87 2.55 4.21
C GLY A 160 -10.88 2.54 5.37
N LEU A 161 -12.16 2.78 5.09
CA LEU A 161 -13.22 2.72 6.10
C LEU A 161 -13.34 1.33 6.72
N VAL A 162 -13.33 0.27 5.90
CA VAL A 162 -13.39 -1.11 6.40
C VAL A 162 -12.22 -1.41 7.33
N ALA A 163 -11.01 -1.01 6.99
CA ALA A 163 -9.84 -1.23 7.84
C ALA A 163 -9.96 -0.50 9.19
N VAL A 164 -10.42 0.75 9.20
CA VAL A 164 -10.63 1.51 10.44
C VAL A 164 -11.70 0.89 11.30
N VAL A 165 -12.83 0.48 10.71
CA VAL A 165 -13.91 -0.22 11.43
C VAL A 165 -13.44 -1.55 12.01
N MET A 166 -12.66 -2.32 11.23
CA MET A 166 -12.09 -3.58 11.70
C MET A 166 -11.11 -3.36 12.85
N ALA A 167 -10.23 -2.36 12.78
CA ALA A 167 -9.33 -2.02 13.86
C ALA A 167 -10.09 -1.60 15.14
N ALA A 168 -11.14 -0.81 15.00
CA ALA A 168 -12.00 -0.42 16.12
C ALA A 168 -12.72 -1.63 16.74
N MET A 169 -13.21 -2.55 15.91
CA MET A 169 -13.86 -3.80 16.40
C MET A 169 -12.86 -4.70 17.12
N VAL A 170 -11.68 -4.93 16.55
CA VAL A 170 -10.61 -5.72 17.18
C VAL A 170 -10.25 -5.11 18.52
N PHE A 171 -10.02 -3.80 18.59
CA PHE A 171 -9.75 -3.10 19.82
C PHE A 171 -10.86 -3.24 20.85
N ALA A 172 -12.12 -3.04 20.45
CA ALA A 172 -13.27 -3.16 21.35
C ALA A 172 -13.41 -4.58 21.92
N VAL A 173 -13.35 -5.61 21.06
CA VAL A 173 -13.49 -7.01 21.49
C VAL A 173 -12.28 -7.46 22.34
N SER A 174 -11.06 -7.10 21.94
CA SER A 174 -9.82 -7.41 22.65
C SER A 174 -9.80 -6.83 24.06
N ASN A 175 -10.44 -5.66 24.26
CA ASN A 175 -10.44 -4.98 25.55
C ASN A 175 -11.76 -5.11 26.34
N LEU A 176 -12.79 -5.71 25.75
CA LEU A 176 -14.12 -5.83 26.37
C LEU A 176 -14.06 -6.59 27.73
N LEU A 177 -13.22 -7.60 27.83
CA LEU A 177 -13.07 -8.41 29.04
C LEU A 177 -12.40 -7.67 30.21
N PHE A 178 -11.62 -6.61 29.91
CA PHE A 178 -11.02 -5.74 30.93
C PHE A 178 -12.00 -4.69 31.50
N LEU A 179 -13.17 -4.52 30.87
CA LEU A 179 -14.22 -3.62 31.34
C LEU A 179 -15.09 -4.21 32.45
N GLY A 180 -14.98 -5.53 32.70
CA GLY A 180 -15.70 -6.19 33.79
C GLY A 180 -14.97 -6.11 35.12
N ASP A 181 -15.71 -6.07 36.24
CA ASP A 181 -15.19 -6.12 37.63
C ASP A 181 -14.61 -7.52 38.01
N ARG A 182 -14.15 -8.29 37.04
CA ARG A 182 -13.57 -9.61 37.29
C ARG A 182 -12.08 -9.54 37.49
N GLU A 183 -11.56 -10.36 38.38
CA GLU A 183 -10.12 -10.60 38.47
C GLU A 183 -9.59 -11.03 37.08
N VAL A 184 -8.58 -10.36 36.58
CA VAL A 184 -7.96 -10.67 35.29
C VAL A 184 -7.24 -12.00 35.40
N ASP A 185 -7.79 -13.03 34.75
CA ASP A 185 -7.18 -14.36 34.63
C ASP A 185 -6.44 -14.53 33.33
N MET A 186 -5.58 -15.54 33.24
CA MET A 186 -4.82 -15.87 31.99
C MET A 186 -5.72 -16.09 30.77
N SER A 187 -6.96 -16.55 30.96
CA SER A 187 -7.94 -16.71 29.88
C SER A 187 -8.22 -15.40 29.14
N VAL A 188 -8.19 -14.27 29.83
CA VAL A 188 -8.42 -12.94 29.24
C VAL A 188 -7.28 -12.58 28.27
N TYR A 189 -6.02 -12.87 28.65
CA TYR A 189 -4.87 -12.65 27.75
C TYR A 189 -4.91 -13.57 26.52
N TYR A 190 -5.30 -14.84 26.67
CA TYR A 190 -5.43 -15.77 25.54
C TYR A 190 -6.48 -15.26 24.53
N ILE A 191 -7.65 -14.84 25.00
CA ILE A 191 -8.72 -14.33 24.13
C ILE A 191 -8.24 -13.04 23.44
N ARG A 192 -7.62 -12.13 24.17
CA ARG A 192 -7.08 -10.88 23.64
C ARG A 192 -6.10 -11.14 22.50
N THR A 193 -5.06 -11.94 22.75
CA THR A 193 -4.04 -12.26 21.74
C THR A 193 -4.64 -12.97 20.54
N LEU A 194 -5.61 -13.88 20.73
CA LEU A 194 -6.30 -14.56 19.63
C LEU A 194 -7.08 -13.56 18.76
N VAL A 195 -7.80 -12.63 19.36
CA VAL A 195 -8.55 -11.59 18.63
C VAL A 195 -7.59 -10.69 17.86
N ASP A 196 -6.48 -10.29 18.46
CA ASP A 196 -5.46 -9.45 17.82
C ASP A 196 -4.79 -10.18 16.63
N ILE A 197 -4.49 -11.50 16.76
CA ILE A 197 -4.00 -12.34 15.64
C ILE A 197 -5.03 -12.36 14.51
N CYS A 198 -6.29 -12.62 14.80
CA CYS A 198 -7.35 -12.61 13.79
C CYS A 198 -7.44 -11.25 13.10
N GLY A 199 -7.35 -10.15 13.86
CA GLY A 199 -7.35 -8.79 13.33
C GLY A 199 -6.19 -8.54 12.35
N VAL A 200 -4.97 -8.90 12.72
CA VAL A 200 -3.79 -8.76 11.84
C VAL A 200 -3.95 -9.61 10.59
N LEU A 201 -4.41 -10.87 10.71
CA LEU A 201 -4.61 -11.75 9.56
C LEU A 201 -5.67 -11.18 8.59
N ILE A 202 -6.82 -10.72 9.09
CA ILE A 202 -7.87 -10.15 8.25
C ILE A 202 -7.36 -8.90 7.51
N LEU A 203 -6.67 -7.98 8.20
CA LEU A 203 -6.12 -6.77 7.58
C LEU A 203 -5.00 -7.08 6.59
N THR A 204 -4.22 -8.14 6.82
CA THR A 204 -3.20 -8.61 5.88
C THR A 204 -3.83 -9.19 4.62
N VAL A 205 -4.82 -10.07 4.76
CA VAL A 205 -5.58 -10.63 3.63
C VAL A 205 -6.28 -9.52 2.83
N GLN A 206 -6.92 -8.56 3.51
CA GLN A 206 -7.51 -7.39 2.85
C GLN A 206 -6.47 -6.60 2.05
N HIS A 207 -5.27 -6.41 2.59
CA HIS A 207 -4.20 -5.71 1.89
C HIS A 207 -3.76 -6.46 0.62
N GLU A 208 -3.59 -7.77 0.68
CA GLU A 208 -3.23 -8.59 -0.49
C GLU A 208 -4.33 -8.55 -1.55
N GLN A 209 -5.61 -8.62 -1.18
CA GLN A 209 -6.73 -8.49 -2.12
C GLN A 209 -6.74 -7.13 -2.83
N LEU A 210 -6.51 -6.04 -2.10
CA LEU A 210 -6.41 -4.70 -2.69
C LEU A 210 -5.25 -4.61 -3.68
N ARG A 211 -4.16 -5.24 -3.36
CA ARG A 211 -2.97 -5.30 -4.19
C ARG A 211 -3.19 -6.11 -5.46
N GLU A 212 -3.78 -7.29 -5.36
CA GLU A 212 -4.16 -8.10 -6.52
C GLU A 212 -5.11 -7.33 -7.44
N ALA A 213 -6.13 -6.68 -6.89
CA ALA A 213 -7.07 -5.87 -7.65
C ALA A 213 -6.36 -4.71 -8.39
N ALA A 214 -5.39 -4.06 -7.74
CA ALA A 214 -4.59 -3.00 -8.37
C ALA A 214 -3.73 -3.53 -9.53
N LEU A 215 -3.08 -4.69 -9.34
CA LEU A 215 -2.29 -5.34 -10.40
C LEU A 215 -3.15 -5.76 -11.59
N HIS A 216 -4.32 -6.35 -11.35
CA HIS A 216 -5.26 -6.70 -12.41
C HIS A 216 -5.73 -5.47 -13.20
N SER A 217 -6.00 -4.36 -12.51
CA SER A 217 -6.36 -3.10 -13.15
C SER A 217 -5.23 -2.54 -14.02
N GLU A 218 -3.98 -2.61 -13.58
CA GLU A 218 -2.80 -2.20 -14.37
C GLU A 218 -2.60 -3.09 -15.60
N LEU A 219 -2.74 -4.41 -15.45
CA LEU A 219 -2.63 -5.36 -16.57
C LEU A 219 -3.71 -5.10 -17.62
N ALA A 220 -4.96 -4.89 -17.21
CA ALA A 220 -6.06 -4.57 -18.12
C ALA A 220 -5.81 -3.25 -18.87
N ALA A 221 -5.29 -2.23 -18.19
CA ALA A 221 -4.94 -0.96 -18.84
C ALA A 221 -3.79 -1.11 -19.85
N MET A 222 -2.78 -1.95 -19.55
CA MET A 222 -1.69 -2.26 -20.48
C MET A 222 -2.21 -3.00 -21.73
N ASP A 223 -3.09 -3.98 -21.55
CA ASP A 223 -3.67 -4.75 -22.65
C ASP A 223 -4.49 -3.83 -23.58
N GLU A 224 -5.27 -2.91 -23.03
CA GLU A 224 -6.00 -1.91 -23.82
C GLU A 224 -5.06 -1.00 -24.64
N VAL A 225 -3.94 -0.55 -24.05
CA VAL A 225 -2.95 0.27 -24.76
C VAL A 225 -2.29 -0.53 -25.89
N LEU A 226 -1.91 -1.79 -25.64
CA LEU A 226 -1.33 -2.67 -26.66
C LEU A 226 -2.32 -2.91 -27.81
N HIS A 227 -3.58 -3.18 -27.49
CA HIS A 227 -4.62 -3.37 -28.49
C HIS A 227 -4.80 -2.11 -29.37
N ARG A 228 -4.86 -0.93 -28.77
CA ARG A 228 -4.92 0.34 -29.51
C ARG A 228 -3.70 0.56 -30.40
N GLN A 229 -2.50 0.27 -29.92
CA GLN A 229 -1.27 0.38 -30.74
C GLN A 229 -1.28 -0.61 -31.92
N TYR A 230 -1.73 -1.84 -31.67
CA TYR A 230 -1.87 -2.84 -32.74
C TYR A 230 -2.87 -2.40 -33.83
N GLU A 231 -4.02 -1.86 -33.45
CA GLU A 231 -5.01 -1.33 -34.39
C GLU A 231 -4.46 -0.13 -35.20
N GLN A 232 -3.71 0.76 -34.56
CA GLN A 232 -3.04 1.86 -35.25
C GLN A 232 -1.98 1.36 -36.25
N TYR A 233 -1.18 0.39 -35.84
CA TYR A 233 -0.20 -0.25 -36.73
C TYR A 233 -0.88 -0.90 -37.96
N LYS A 234 -1.96 -1.64 -37.74
CA LYS A 234 -2.73 -2.28 -38.82
C LYS A 234 -3.28 -1.25 -39.82
N ARG A 235 -3.89 -0.18 -39.32
CA ARG A 235 -4.39 0.93 -40.16
C ARG A 235 -3.27 1.61 -40.94
N SER A 236 -2.13 1.87 -40.32
CA SER A 236 -0.95 2.45 -40.97
C SER A 236 -0.42 1.53 -42.08
N LYS A 237 -0.33 0.23 -41.85
CA LYS A 237 0.08 -0.77 -42.84
C LYS A 237 -0.90 -0.84 -44.03
N GLU A 238 -2.19 -0.81 -43.76
CA GLU A 238 -3.21 -0.76 -44.80
C GLU A 238 -3.13 0.53 -45.62
N GLY A 239 -2.92 1.68 -44.97
CA GLY A 239 -2.68 2.97 -45.62
C GLY A 239 -1.47 2.95 -46.55
N ILE A 240 -0.34 2.42 -46.10
CA ILE A 240 0.87 2.27 -46.93
C ILE A 240 0.60 1.39 -48.14
N ARG A 241 -0.12 0.27 -47.95
CA ARG A 241 -0.49 -0.63 -49.06
C ARG A 241 -1.38 0.07 -50.10
N LEU A 242 -2.33 0.86 -49.63
CA LEU A 242 -3.22 1.65 -50.51
C LEU A 242 -2.47 2.68 -51.32
N ILE A 243 -1.55 3.41 -50.66
CA ILE A 243 -0.69 4.39 -51.35
C ILE A 243 0.20 3.70 -52.41
N ASN A 244 0.78 2.55 -52.08
CA ASN A 244 1.63 1.79 -52.97
C ASN A 244 0.86 1.30 -54.21
N ASN A 245 -0.37 0.82 -54.04
CA ASN A 245 -1.26 0.42 -55.15
C ASN A 245 -1.61 1.63 -56.03
N ARG A 246 -1.96 2.77 -55.45
CA ARG A 246 -2.22 4.00 -56.18
C ARG A 246 -1.01 4.52 -56.94
N TYR A 247 0.16 4.41 -56.36
CA TYR A 247 1.41 4.74 -57.03
C TYR A 247 1.66 3.86 -58.27
N HIS A 248 1.40 2.55 -58.18
CA HIS A 248 1.50 1.65 -59.32
C HIS A 248 0.48 1.99 -60.43
N GLU A 249 -0.79 2.27 -60.10
CA GLU A 249 -1.82 2.70 -61.03
C GLU A 249 -1.40 3.99 -61.77
N LEU A 250 -0.97 5.01 -61.01
CA LEU A 250 -0.50 6.28 -61.62
C LEU A 250 0.72 6.08 -62.53
N LYS A 251 1.67 5.20 -62.17
CA LYS A 251 2.83 4.89 -62.98
C LYS A 251 2.44 4.27 -64.32
N ILE A 252 1.43 3.39 -64.34
CA ILE A 252 0.89 2.78 -65.56
C ILE A 252 0.20 3.86 -66.43
N GLN A 253 -0.65 4.69 -65.83
CA GLN A 253 -1.33 5.78 -66.55
C GLN A 253 -0.35 6.77 -67.19
N ILE A 254 0.73 7.12 -66.47
CA ILE A 254 1.79 8.00 -67.04
C ILE A 254 2.50 7.31 -68.19
N ALA A 255 2.77 6.01 -68.09
CA ALA A 255 3.38 5.26 -69.20
C ALA A 255 2.49 5.20 -70.42
N ASP A 256 1.19 5.00 -70.28
CA ASP A 256 0.22 4.98 -71.35
C ASP A 256 0.09 6.36 -72.03
N ILE A 257 -0.02 7.46 -71.28
CA ILE A 257 -0.05 8.81 -71.80
C ILE A 257 1.23 9.13 -72.57
N ARG A 258 2.37 8.68 -72.10
CA ARG A 258 3.65 8.88 -72.75
C ARG A 258 3.78 8.09 -74.06
N ALA A 259 3.23 6.87 -74.11
CA ALA A 259 3.16 6.06 -75.34
C ALA A 259 2.23 6.71 -76.39
N GLU A 260 1.09 7.21 -75.94
CA GLU A 260 0.11 7.89 -76.82
C GLU A 260 0.67 9.21 -77.38
N SER A 261 1.38 10.01 -76.62
CA SER A 261 2.06 11.23 -77.03
C SER A 261 3.18 10.96 -78.03
N LEU A 262 3.91 9.88 -77.92
CA LEU A 262 4.93 9.45 -78.85
C LEU A 262 4.31 8.97 -80.19
N SER A 263 3.20 8.23 -80.10
CA SER A 263 2.49 7.80 -81.32
C SER A 263 1.87 8.97 -82.08
N SER A 264 1.31 9.96 -81.38
CA SER A 264 0.75 11.15 -82.01
C SER A 264 1.83 12.05 -82.68
N SER A 265 3.01 12.14 -82.08
CA SER A 265 4.17 12.88 -82.61
C SER A 265 4.74 12.19 -83.85
N THR A 266 4.75 10.86 -83.94
CA THR A 266 5.16 10.12 -85.13
C THR A 266 4.19 10.24 -86.24
N VAL A 267 2.86 10.25 -86.00
CA VAL A 267 1.82 10.50 -86.97
C VAL A 267 1.94 11.93 -87.53
N SER A 268 2.18 12.92 -86.67
CA SER A 268 2.37 14.31 -87.13
C SER A 268 3.65 14.48 -88.00
N ALA A 269 4.69 13.74 -87.71
CA ALA A 269 5.93 13.76 -88.54
C ALA A 269 5.77 13.09 -89.91
N ILE A 270 4.89 12.09 -90.03
CA ILE A 270 4.60 11.42 -91.28
C ILE A 270 3.79 12.35 -92.23
N TRP A 271 2.91 13.19 -91.72
CA TRP A 271 2.16 14.15 -92.49
C TRP A 271 2.95 15.43 -92.86
N ALA A 272 4.11 15.63 -92.30
CA ALA A 272 4.97 16.77 -92.54
C ALA A 272 6.03 16.54 -93.64
N LEU A 273 6.06 15.39 -94.31
CA LEU A 273 6.91 15.17 -95.53
C LEU A 273 6.41 15.97 -96.72
N PRO A 274 7.18 16.90 -97.25
CA PRO A 274 6.78 17.64 -98.41
C PRO A 274 6.75 16.72 -99.62
N ALA A 275 5.60 16.75 -100.34
CA ALA A 275 5.48 16.13 -101.64
C ALA A 275 6.52 16.77 -102.64
N CYS A 276 7.66 16.06 -102.79
CA CYS A 276 8.51 16.39 -103.94
C CYS A 276 7.76 16.11 -105.24
N ARG A 277 7.36 17.17 -105.90
CA ARG A 277 6.97 17.14 -107.35
C ARG A 277 8.25 17.11 -108.14
N CYS A 278 8.34 16.13 -109.00
CA CYS A 278 8.97 16.27 -110.32
C CYS A 278 7.99 16.80 -111.30
#